data_846c94d127a0b7d9c9f85521554becc6
#
_entry.id   846c94d127a0b7d9c9f85521554becc6
#
_cell.length_a   1.000
_cell.length_b   1.000
_cell.length_c   1.000
_cell.angle_alpha   90.00
_cell.angle_beta   90.00
_cell.angle_gamma   90.00
#
_symmetry.space_group_name_H-M   'P 1'
#
loop_
_entity.id
_entity.type
_entity.pdbx_description
1 polymer ?
#
loop_
_entity_poly.entity_id
_entity_poly.type
_entity_poly.pdbx_seq_one_letter_code
_entity_poly.pdbx_strand_id
1 'polypeptide(L)'
;GVSHAPPFVEVRAGQAPSGTEVELVQAFAREHGYPIEWVEGGHDQLMTALLDNRLHLVAGGHDEDSPWTDVGWSRAFVLRDPEGGFARRRLALPPAENAWQLSVDRYLHARERTLR
;
A
#
# COMPACT_ATOMS: atom_id res chain seq x y z
N GLY A 1 -2.63 0.42 7.21
CA GLY A 1 -2.90 1.85 7.27
C GLY A 1 -3.19 2.44 5.91
N VAL A 2 -4.08 3.40 5.85
CA VAL A 2 -4.39 4.15 4.62
C VAL A 2 -4.36 5.64 4.89
N SER A 3 -3.66 6.40 4.04
CA SER A 3 -3.68 7.86 4.06
C SER A 3 -4.24 8.36 2.73
N HIS A 4 -5.00 9.45 2.78
CA HIS A 4 -5.69 10.01 1.61
C HIS A 4 -4.68 10.45 0.55
N ALA A 5 -4.73 9.84 -0.62
CA ALA A 5 -3.84 10.11 -1.75
C ALA A 5 -4.57 9.77 -3.06
N PRO A 6 -5.62 10.54 -3.43
CA PRO A 6 -6.40 10.22 -4.63
C PRO A 6 -5.55 10.35 -5.89
N PRO A 7 -5.83 9.55 -6.93
CA PRO A 7 -6.93 8.57 -7.02
C PRO A 7 -6.57 7.19 -6.46
N PHE A 8 -5.38 7.01 -5.90
CA PHE A 8 -4.88 5.70 -5.46
C PHE A 8 -5.50 5.25 -4.15
N VAL A 9 -5.67 6.17 -3.21
CA VAL A 9 -6.34 5.94 -1.93
C VAL A 9 -7.28 7.10 -1.67
N GLU A 10 -8.56 6.81 -1.52
CA GLU A 10 -9.56 7.80 -1.13
C GLU A 10 -10.12 7.44 0.23
N VAL A 11 -9.98 8.35 1.18
CA VAL A 11 -10.48 8.21 2.53
C VAL A 11 -11.56 9.26 2.76
N ARG A 12 -12.79 8.80 3.02
CA ARG A 12 -13.94 9.67 3.25
C ARG A 12 -14.61 9.30 4.57
N ALA A 13 -15.04 10.30 5.31
CA ALA A 13 -15.68 10.10 6.61
C ALA A 13 -16.92 9.18 6.47
N GLY A 14 -17.01 8.19 7.36
CA GLY A 14 -18.13 7.27 7.40
C GLY A 14 -18.18 6.23 6.30
N GLN A 15 -17.13 6.12 5.48
CA GLN A 15 -17.05 5.15 4.38
C GLN A 15 -15.77 4.33 4.46
N ALA A 16 -15.82 3.11 3.94
CA ALA A 16 -14.62 2.31 3.77
C ALA A 16 -13.68 2.98 2.76
N PRO A 17 -12.35 2.84 2.92
CA PRO A 17 -11.44 3.41 1.95
C PRO A 17 -11.62 2.78 0.57
N SER A 18 -11.28 3.52 -0.46
CA SER A 18 -11.39 3.10 -1.85
C SER A 18 -10.18 3.56 -2.66
N GLY A 19 -10.09 3.15 -3.92
CA GLY A 19 -9.01 3.51 -4.81
C GLY A 19 -8.23 2.31 -5.31
N THR A 20 -7.34 2.54 -6.27
CA THR A 20 -6.60 1.46 -6.94
C THR A 20 -5.65 0.72 -6.01
N GLU A 21 -4.96 1.42 -5.10
CA GLU A 21 -4.09 0.75 -4.13
C GLU A 21 -4.89 -0.01 -3.08
N VAL A 22 -6.05 0.51 -2.68
CA VAL A 22 -6.95 -0.18 -1.74
C VAL A 22 -7.44 -1.50 -2.37
N GLU A 23 -7.84 -1.46 -3.63
CA GLU A 23 -8.28 -2.66 -4.36
C GLU A 23 -7.16 -3.70 -4.46
N LEU A 24 -5.93 -3.25 -4.68
CA LEU A 24 -4.75 -4.11 -4.74
C LEU A 24 -4.54 -4.83 -3.40
N VAL A 25 -4.62 -4.11 -2.29
CA VAL A 25 -4.46 -4.67 -0.95
C VAL A 25 -5.60 -5.63 -0.62
N GLN A 26 -6.83 -5.28 -0.98
CA GLN A 26 -7.99 -6.15 -0.77
C GLN A 26 -7.84 -7.48 -1.52
N ALA A 27 -7.38 -7.43 -2.76
CA ALA A 27 -7.16 -8.63 -3.55
C ALA A 27 -6.05 -9.50 -2.98
N PHE A 28 -4.97 -8.90 -2.51
CA PHE A 28 -3.88 -9.60 -1.81
C PHE A 28 -4.40 -10.33 -0.56
N ALA A 29 -5.15 -9.62 0.27
CA ALA A 29 -5.69 -10.20 1.50
C ALA A 29 -6.67 -11.33 1.21
N ARG A 30 -7.52 -11.17 0.19
CA ARG A 30 -8.49 -12.20 -0.21
C ARG A 30 -7.79 -13.46 -0.70
N GLU A 31 -6.74 -13.32 -1.51
CA GLU A 31 -5.98 -14.45 -2.02
C GLU A 31 -5.31 -15.25 -0.90
N HIS A 32 -4.88 -14.58 0.15
CA HIS A 32 -4.19 -15.21 1.29
C HIS A 32 -5.13 -15.57 2.45
N GLY A 33 -6.43 -15.23 2.35
CA GLY A 33 -7.38 -15.47 3.43
C GLY A 33 -7.19 -14.60 4.65
N TYR A 34 -6.58 -13.42 4.49
CA TYR A 34 -6.35 -12.48 5.58
C TYR A 34 -7.54 -11.55 5.76
N PRO A 35 -8.06 -11.40 6.98
CA PRO A 35 -9.02 -10.32 7.24
C PRO A 35 -8.31 -8.98 7.23
N ILE A 36 -9.02 -7.92 6.85
CA ILE A 36 -8.46 -6.57 6.83
C ILE A 36 -9.12 -5.73 7.90
N GLU A 37 -8.29 -5.05 8.68
CA GLU A 37 -8.72 -3.96 9.55
C GLU A 37 -8.06 -2.69 9.04
N TRP A 38 -8.89 -1.76 8.56
CA TRP A 38 -8.40 -0.49 8.02
C TRP A 38 -8.12 0.50 9.13
N VAL A 39 -6.94 1.10 9.11
CA VAL A 39 -6.56 2.19 10.02
C VAL A 39 -6.31 3.43 9.19
N GLU A 40 -7.19 4.41 9.31
CA GLU A 40 -7.10 5.68 8.62
C GLU A 40 -6.34 6.69 9.48
N GLY A 41 -5.54 7.53 8.84
CA GLY A 41 -4.80 8.55 9.58
C GLY A 41 -3.90 9.38 8.70
N GLY A 42 -3.18 10.30 9.33
CA GLY A 42 -2.18 11.10 8.67
C GLY A 42 -0.97 10.25 8.29
N HIS A 43 -0.31 10.66 7.22
CA HIS A 43 0.83 9.90 6.67
C HIS A 43 1.89 9.61 7.73
N ASP A 44 2.35 10.64 8.45
CA ASP A 44 3.44 10.49 9.43
C ASP A 44 3.03 9.61 10.61
N GLN A 45 1.78 9.71 11.05
CA GLN A 45 1.26 8.87 12.13
C GLN A 45 1.27 7.39 11.73
N LEU A 46 0.83 7.10 10.51
CA LEU A 46 0.79 5.73 10.00
C LEU A 46 2.20 5.17 9.81
N MET A 47 3.12 5.98 9.29
CA MET A 47 4.50 5.55 9.10
C MET A 47 5.20 5.27 10.44
N THR A 48 4.94 6.10 11.45
CA THR A 48 5.45 5.86 12.81
C THR A 48 4.90 4.55 13.38
N ALA A 49 3.60 4.30 13.22
CA ALA A 49 2.98 3.05 13.67
C ALA A 49 3.57 1.83 12.93
N LEU A 50 3.89 1.99 11.66
CA LEU A 50 4.52 0.95 10.86
C LEU A 50 5.92 0.63 11.39
N LEU A 51 6.73 1.64 11.68
CA LEU A 51 8.07 1.46 12.27
C LEU A 51 8.01 0.76 13.63
N ASP A 52 6.94 0.99 14.39
CA ASP A 52 6.71 0.34 15.68
C ASP A 52 6.06 -1.06 15.55
N ASN A 53 5.96 -1.58 14.34
CA ASN A 53 5.33 -2.88 14.03
C ASN A 53 3.88 -3.00 14.49
N ARG A 54 3.14 -1.90 14.51
CA ARG A 54 1.72 -1.88 14.86
C ARG A 54 0.80 -1.99 13.64
N LEU A 55 1.35 -1.87 12.44
CA LEU A 55 0.64 -2.03 11.16
C LEU A 55 1.38 -3.03 10.29
N HIS A 56 0.65 -3.72 9.43
CA HIS A 56 1.23 -4.69 8.50
C HIS A 56 1.70 -4.05 7.20
N LEU A 57 1.01 -3.00 6.77
CA LEU A 57 1.42 -2.18 5.62
C LEU A 57 0.68 -0.85 5.62
N VAL A 58 1.21 0.09 4.85
CA VAL A 58 0.58 1.40 4.64
C VAL A 58 0.49 1.66 3.15
N ALA A 59 -0.72 1.94 2.67
CA ALA A 59 -1.01 2.39 1.33
C ALA A 59 -1.32 3.90 1.37
N GLY A 60 -0.71 4.68 0.51
CA GLY A 60 -0.91 6.12 0.53
C GLY A 60 -0.25 6.84 -0.64
N GLY A 61 -0.15 6.19 -1.80
CA GLY A 61 0.43 6.81 -2.97
C GLY A 61 1.93 7.05 -2.87
N HIS A 62 2.65 6.19 -2.17
CA HIS A 62 4.10 6.34 -1.97
C HIS A 62 4.86 6.14 -3.29
N ASP A 63 5.69 7.10 -3.65
CA ASP A 63 6.59 6.98 -4.80
C ASP A 63 8.02 6.63 -4.34
N GLU A 64 8.96 6.66 -5.29
CA GLU A 64 10.35 6.32 -5.01
C GLU A 64 11.12 7.42 -4.26
N ASP A 65 10.54 8.61 -4.17
CA ASP A 65 11.18 9.78 -3.57
C ASP A 65 10.81 9.96 -2.09
N SER A 66 10.13 8.98 -1.49
CA SER A 66 9.75 9.07 -0.09
C SER A 66 10.97 9.20 0.81
N PRO A 67 10.96 10.14 1.78
CA PRO A 67 12.08 10.31 2.73
C PRO A 67 12.15 9.23 3.80
N TRP A 68 11.16 8.37 3.89
CA TRP A 68 11.11 7.31 4.91
C TRP A 68 12.01 6.15 4.48
N THR A 69 13.23 6.09 5.04
CA THR A 69 14.23 5.08 4.69
C THR A 69 14.27 3.88 5.63
N ASP A 70 13.69 4.00 6.83
CA ASP A 70 13.75 2.95 7.85
C ASP A 70 12.63 1.91 7.73
N VAL A 71 11.64 2.15 6.88
CA VAL A 71 10.59 1.17 6.59
C VAL A 71 11.05 0.17 5.54
N GLY A 72 10.40 -0.99 5.49
CA GLY A 72 10.57 -1.92 4.39
C GLY A 72 9.70 -1.48 3.23
N TRP A 73 10.28 -1.28 2.07
CA TRP A 73 9.49 -0.92 0.87
C TRP A 73 9.23 -2.15 0.03
N SER A 74 7.99 -2.28 -0.45
CA SER A 74 7.70 -3.29 -1.46
C SER A 74 8.41 -2.96 -2.77
N ARG A 75 8.49 -3.93 -3.68
CA ARG A 75 8.88 -3.62 -5.05
C ARG A 75 7.90 -2.58 -5.62
N ALA A 76 8.37 -1.77 -6.55
CA ALA A 76 7.53 -0.81 -7.23
C ALA A 76 6.54 -1.52 -8.15
N PHE A 77 5.35 -0.96 -8.27
CA PHE A 77 4.33 -1.39 -9.21
C PHE A 77 3.79 -0.18 -9.96
N VAL A 78 3.23 -0.43 -11.13
CA VAL A 78 2.69 0.63 -11.99
C VAL A 78 1.18 0.52 -12.00
N LEU A 79 0.51 1.62 -11.66
CA LEU A 79 -0.94 1.72 -11.70
C LEU A 79 -1.34 2.67 -12.82
N ARG A 80 -2.46 2.37 -13.48
CA ARG A 80 -3.03 3.26 -14.47
C ARG A 80 -3.69 4.45 -13.75
N ASP A 81 -3.34 5.65 -14.19
CA ASP A 81 -3.98 6.87 -13.73
C ASP A 81 -5.29 7.06 -14.50
N PRO A 82 -6.45 7.27 -13.84
CA PRO A 82 -7.71 7.53 -14.52
C PRO A 82 -7.69 8.74 -15.47
N GLU A 83 -6.80 9.68 -15.23
CA GLU A 83 -6.64 10.87 -16.09
C GLU A 83 -5.70 10.62 -17.28
N GLY A 84 -5.24 9.40 -17.45
CA GLY A 84 -4.32 8.99 -18.50
C GLY A 84 -2.87 8.86 -17.98
N GLY A 85 -2.11 7.94 -18.55
CA GLY A 85 -0.75 7.67 -18.12
C GLY A 85 -0.67 6.65 -17.01
N PHE A 86 0.52 6.54 -16.43
CA PHE A 86 0.83 5.53 -15.42
C PHE A 86 1.57 6.18 -14.25
N ALA A 87 1.33 5.66 -13.06
CA ALA A 87 2.00 6.09 -11.84
C ALA A 87 2.74 4.92 -11.22
N ARG A 88 4.00 5.14 -10.85
CA ARG A 88 4.84 4.14 -10.18
C ARG A 88 4.73 4.35 -8.68
N ARG A 89 4.35 3.30 -7.95
CA ARG A 89 4.06 3.38 -6.51
C ARG A 89 4.65 2.19 -5.78
N ARG A 90 4.74 2.30 -4.45
CA ARG A 90 5.21 1.24 -3.54
C ARG A 90 4.28 1.18 -2.32
N LEU A 91 4.23 0.01 -1.70
CA LEU A 91 3.59 -0.16 -0.38
C LEU A 91 4.66 -0.09 0.70
N ALA A 92 4.38 0.61 1.79
CA ALA A 92 5.27 0.66 2.94
C ALA A 92 4.99 -0.54 3.85
N LEU A 93 6.05 -1.21 4.28
CA LEU A 93 6.00 -2.44 5.08
C LEU A 93 6.80 -2.25 6.37
N PRO A 94 6.52 -3.04 7.42
CA PRO A 94 7.33 -2.97 8.64
C PRO A 94 8.79 -3.31 8.35
N PRO A 95 9.73 -2.70 9.09
CA PRO A 95 11.14 -3.00 8.89
C PRO A 95 11.47 -4.43 9.34
N ALA A 96 12.46 -5.04 8.70
CA ALA A 96 13.03 -6.34 9.06
C ALA A 96 12.05 -7.53 9.00
N GLU A 97 10.93 -7.40 8.30
CA GLU A 97 9.95 -8.48 8.11
C GLU A 97 10.15 -9.12 6.73
N ASN A 98 11.22 -9.87 6.57
CA ASN A 98 11.66 -10.37 5.28
C ASN A 98 10.68 -11.33 4.62
N ALA A 99 10.08 -12.25 5.39
CA ALA A 99 9.10 -13.20 4.85
C ALA A 99 7.83 -12.47 4.37
N TRP A 100 7.39 -11.47 5.12
CA TRP A 100 6.24 -10.65 4.77
C TRP A 100 6.52 -9.84 3.50
N GLN A 101 7.67 -9.18 3.43
CA GLN A 101 8.08 -8.42 2.26
C GLN A 101 8.14 -9.31 1.02
N LEU A 102 8.70 -10.51 1.14
CA LEU A 102 8.79 -11.45 0.03
C LEU A 102 7.40 -11.87 -0.45
N SER A 103 6.48 -12.13 0.48
CA SER A 103 5.09 -12.49 0.15
C SER A 103 4.40 -11.37 -0.64
N VAL A 104 4.54 -10.13 -0.19
CA VAL A 104 3.98 -8.96 -0.88
C VAL A 104 4.62 -8.78 -2.26
N ASP A 105 5.94 -8.88 -2.34
CA ASP A 105 6.67 -8.70 -3.60
C ASP A 105 6.31 -9.77 -4.63
N ARG A 106 6.13 -11.01 -4.21
CA ARG A 106 5.69 -12.10 -5.10
C ARG A 106 4.30 -11.84 -5.66
N TYR A 107 3.40 -11.36 -4.81
CA TYR A 107 2.05 -11.01 -5.24
C TYR A 107 2.08 -9.88 -6.28
N LEU A 108 2.83 -8.82 -5.98
CA LEU A 108 2.95 -7.67 -6.89
C LEU A 108 3.57 -8.07 -8.22
N HIS A 109 4.58 -8.93 -8.20
CA HIS A 109 5.21 -9.43 -9.42
C HIS A 109 4.22 -10.23 -10.28
N ALA A 110 3.44 -11.12 -9.65
CA ALA A 110 2.44 -11.92 -10.35
C ALA A 110 1.32 -11.08 -10.99
N ARG A 111 1.06 -9.90 -10.43
CA ARG A 111 0.00 -8.98 -10.90
C ARG A 111 0.51 -7.87 -11.81
N GLU A 112 1.78 -7.84 -12.12
CA GLU A 112 2.42 -6.72 -12.82
C GLU A 112 1.73 -6.35 -14.12
N ARG A 113 1.33 -7.34 -14.92
CA ARG A 113 0.63 -7.10 -16.18
C ARG A 113 -0.80 -6.63 -15.99
N THR A 114 -1.45 -7.10 -14.93
CA THR A 114 -2.86 -6.79 -14.65
C THR A 114 -3.04 -5.37 -14.16
N LEU A 115 -2.03 -4.83 -13.46
CA LEU A 115 -2.07 -3.48 -12.90
C LEU A 115 -1.87 -2.37 -13.92
N ARG A 116 -1.27 -2.69 -15.05
CA ARG A 116 -0.98 -1.70 -16.11
C ARG A 116 -2.18 -1.36 -16.97
#